data_ca096bde15e08c84a14e90523cb3b97d
#
_entry.id   ca096bde15e08c84a14e90523cb3b97d
#
_cell.length_a   1.000
_cell.length_b   1.000
_cell.length_c   1.000
_cell.angle_alpha   90.00
_cell.angle_beta   90.00
_cell.angle_gamma   90.00
#
_symmetry.space_group_name_H-M   'P 1'
#
loop_
_entity.id
_entity.type
_entity.pdbx_description
1 polymer ?
#
loop_
_entity_poly.entity_id
_entity_poly.type
_entity_poly.pdbx_seq_one_letter_code
_entity_poly.pdbx_strand_id
1 'polypeptide(L)'
;MSRILIVDDEDSILKSLKRVLRLAPCTYGTKNYTLEIADFNSPAAALEAARHEEFDLFMSDYRMPGMDGIEFLKAAKAIQPDAARLILSGYADLNALVRAVNEVGIDRFIGKPWNDYDLMSAIGQALAHRDLMLENRQLANLVRMEMGEK
;
A
#
# COMPACT_ATOMS: atom_id res chain seq x y z
N MET A 1 -6.47 -14.15 1.61
CA MET A 1 -7.00 -12.84 2.01
C MET A 1 -5.86 -11.83 2.07
N SER A 2 -6.05 -10.68 1.46
CA SER A 2 -5.02 -9.64 1.44
C SER A 2 -5.24 -8.65 2.59
N ARG A 3 -4.19 -8.37 3.35
CA ARG A 3 -4.24 -7.48 4.51
C ARG A 3 -3.75 -6.11 4.12
N ILE A 4 -4.62 -5.11 4.33
CA ILE A 4 -4.38 -3.71 3.97
C ILE A 4 -4.32 -2.88 5.25
N LEU A 5 -3.24 -2.15 5.44
CA LEU A 5 -3.15 -1.16 6.50
C LEU A 5 -3.39 0.22 5.89
N ILE A 6 -4.34 0.96 6.47
CA ILE A 6 -4.60 2.35 6.08
C ILE A 6 -4.34 3.28 7.24
N VAL A 7 -3.75 4.44 6.97
CA VAL A 7 -3.49 5.47 7.98
C VAL A 7 -3.89 6.84 7.46
N ASP A 8 -4.66 7.56 8.26
CA ASP A 8 -5.12 8.92 7.99
C ASP A 8 -5.50 9.54 9.33
N ASP A 9 -5.09 10.77 9.59
CA ASP A 9 -5.39 11.44 10.85
C ASP A 9 -6.86 11.87 10.97
N GLU A 10 -7.62 11.83 9.88
CA GLU A 10 -9.05 12.15 9.88
C GLU A 10 -9.88 10.87 9.93
N ASP A 11 -10.61 10.68 11.04
CA ASP A 11 -11.45 9.48 11.22
C ASP A 11 -12.56 9.38 10.18
N SER A 12 -13.09 10.50 9.69
CA SER A 12 -14.12 10.52 8.66
C SER A 12 -13.60 9.92 7.34
N ILE A 13 -12.35 10.19 7.01
CA ILE A 13 -11.71 9.62 5.80
C ILE A 13 -11.51 8.12 5.99
N LEU A 14 -11.05 7.68 7.15
CA LEU A 14 -10.89 6.25 7.45
C LEU A 14 -12.21 5.50 7.32
N LYS A 15 -13.30 6.07 7.81
CA LYS A 15 -14.63 5.47 7.69
C LYS A 15 -15.06 5.35 6.23
N SER A 16 -14.84 6.38 5.44
CA SER A 16 -15.17 6.39 4.01
C SER A 16 -14.35 5.35 3.24
N LEU A 17 -13.07 5.27 3.50
CA LEU A 17 -12.19 4.26 2.88
C LEU A 17 -12.62 2.86 3.25
N LYS A 18 -12.88 2.59 4.52
CA LYS A 18 -13.30 1.26 4.97
C LYS A 18 -14.60 0.83 4.31
N ARG A 19 -15.54 1.75 4.14
CA ARG A 19 -16.81 1.44 3.47
C ARG A 19 -16.55 0.98 2.03
N VAL A 20 -15.78 1.74 1.26
CA VAL A 20 -15.46 1.40 -0.13
C VAL A 20 -14.72 0.06 -0.19
N LEU A 21 -13.70 -0.11 0.64
CA LEU A 21 -12.86 -1.29 0.62
C LEU A 21 -13.60 -2.57 1.01
N ARG A 22 -14.68 -2.45 1.80
CA ARG A 22 -15.52 -3.60 2.18
C ARG A 22 -16.60 -3.93 1.16
N LEU A 23 -17.14 -2.92 0.48
CA LEU A 23 -18.32 -3.09 -0.37
C LEU A 23 -17.99 -3.22 -1.86
N ALA A 24 -16.94 -2.57 -2.32
CA ALA A 24 -16.56 -2.59 -3.72
C ALA A 24 -15.69 -3.82 -4.03
N PRO A 25 -15.86 -4.44 -5.21
CA PRO A 25 -14.99 -5.55 -5.59
C PRO A 25 -13.57 -5.05 -5.87
N CYS A 26 -12.59 -5.84 -5.45
CA CYS A 26 -11.18 -5.57 -5.73
C CYS A 26 -10.67 -6.62 -6.71
N THR A 27 -10.50 -6.23 -7.97
CA THR A 27 -10.10 -7.14 -9.03
C THR A 27 -9.01 -6.53 -9.89
N TYR A 28 -8.18 -7.40 -10.47
CA TYR A 28 -7.23 -7.00 -11.51
C TYR A 28 -7.06 -8.17 -12.48
N GLY A 29 -7.43 -7.95 -13.73
CA GLY A 29 -7.47 -9.02 -14.73
C GLY A 29 -8.46 -10.10 -14.31
N THR A 30 -7.99 -11.33 -14.18
CA THR A 30 -8.80 -12.47 -13.72
C THR A 30 -8.72 -12.70 -12.22
N LYS A 31 -7.91 -11.91 -11.50
CA LYS A 31 -7.73 -12.07 -10.05
C LYS A 31 -8.77 -11.29 -9.27
N ASN A 32 -9.31 -11.92 -8.24
CA ASN A 32 -10.20 -11.30 -7.25
C ASN A 32 -9.50 -11.29 -5.90
N TYR A 33 -9.51 -10.15 -5.22
CA TYR A 33 -8.88 -10.00 -3.92
C TYR A 33 -9.93 -9.78 -2.84
N THR A 34 -9.84 -10.56 -1.77
CA THR A 34 -10.63 -10.34 -0.56
C THR A 34 -9.76 -9.56 0.42
N LEU A 35 -10.25 -8.42 0.87
CA LEU A 35 -9.47 -7.48 1.68
C LEU A 35 -9.82 -7.57 3.16
N GLU A 36 -8.80 -7.60 4.00
CA GLU A 36 -8.92 -7.42 5.45
C GLU A 36 -8.25 -6.10 5.79
N ILE A 37 -8.99 -5.20 6.44
CA ILE A 37 -8.57 -3.81 6.64
C ILE A 37 -8.21 -3.56 8.09
N ALA A 38 -7.01 -3.02 8.31
CA ALA A 38 -6.60 -2.45 9.59
C ALA A 38 -6.41 -0.95 9.41
N ASP A 39 -7.13 -0.15 10.20
CA ASP A 39 -7.10 1.30 10.07
C ASP A 39 -6.50 1.96 11.31
N PHE A 40 -5.74 3.03 11.10
CA PHE A 40 -5.07 3.76 12.16
C PHE A 40 -5.19 5.26 11.88
N ASN A 41 -5.43 6.04 12.95
CA ASN A 41 -5.43 7.50 12.85
C ASN A 41 -4.09 8.12 13.30
N SER A 42 -3.11 7.28 13.58
CA SER A 42 -1.77 7.71 14.02
C SER A 42 -0.71 6.91 13.26
N PRO A 43 0.27 7.58 12.61
CA PRO A 43 1.38 6.87 11.98
C PRO A 43 2.19 6.03 12.95
N ALA A 44 2.36 6.49 14.19
CA ALA A 44 3.11 5.75 15.20
C ALA A 44 2.43 4.42 15.55
N ALA A 45 1.10 4.44 15.73
CA ALA A 45 0.34 3.22 16.00
C ALA A 45 0.38 2.26 14.81
N ALA A 46 0.29 2.80 13.59
CA ALA A 46 0.37 2.01 12.36
C ALA A 46 1.73 1.32 12.22
N LEU A 47 2.82 2.03 12.49
CA LEU A 47 4.16 1.44 12.43
C LEU A 47 4.37 0.37 13.49
N GLU A 48 3.80 0.56 14.67
CA GLU A 48 3.86 -0.47 15.73
C GLU A 48 3.14 -1.74 15.28
N ALA A 49 1.97 -1.60 14.67
CA ALA A 49 1.25 -2.75 14.09
C ALA A 49 2.09 -3.44 13.01
N ALA A 50 2.76 -2.68 12.16
CA ALA A 50 3.60 -3.23 11.10
C ALA A 50 4.80 -4.02 11.62
N ARG A 51 5.26 -3.75 12.84
CA ARG A 51 6.35 -4.52 13.45
C ARG A 51 5.91 -5.89 13.96
N HIS A 52 4.61 -6.08 14.17
CA HIS A 52 4.07 -7.31 14.78
C HIS A 52 3.20 -8.13 13.85
N GLU A 53 2.69 -7.55 12.77
CA GLU A 53 1.78 -8.21 11.82
C GLU A 53 2.23 -7.95 10.39
N GLU A 54 2.02 -8.92 9.53
CA GLU A 54 2.33 -8.77 8.10
C GLU A 54 1.18 -8.11 7.36
N PHE A 55 1.52 -7.21 6.44
CA PHE A 55 0.56 -6.56 5.56
C PHE A 55 1.00 -6.73 4.11
N ASP A 56 0.02 -6.84 3.23
CA ASP A 56 0.26 -6.94 1.79
C ASP A 56 0.37 -5.56 1.14
N LEU A 57 -0.27 -4.56 1.75
CA LEU A 57 -0.30 -3.21 1.21
C LEU A 57 -0.44 -2.19 2.34
N PHE A 58 0.32 -1.10 2.23
CA PHE A 58 0.19 0.09 3.07
C PHE A 58 -0.38 1.24 2.24
N MET A 59 -1.40 1.91 2.76
CA MET A 59 -1.97 3.09 2.14
C MET A 59 -2.04 4.22 3.16
N SER A 60 -1.46 5.37 2.81
CA SER A 60 -1.35 6.50 3.72
C SER A 60 -1.83 7.79 3.08
N ASP A 61 -2.50 8.63 3.88
CA ASP A 61 -2.68 10.03 3.52
C ASP A 61 -1.32 10.72 3.51
N TYR A 62 -1.14 11.72 2.63
CA TYR A 62 0.11 12.46 2.59
C TYR A 62 0.24 13.41 3.78
N ARG A 63 -0.76 14.25 4.01
CA ARG A 63 -0.69 15.30 5.04
C ARG A 63 -1.22 14.80 6.39
N MET A 64 -0.29 14.54 7.30
CA MET A 64 -0.60 14.14 8.68
C MET A 64 0.29 14.92 9.64
N PRO A 65 -0.20 15.26 10.85
CA PRO A 65 0.63 15.94 11.86
C PRO A 65 1.82 15.07 12.28
N GLY A 66 2.97 15.70 12.43
CA GLY A 66 4.18 15.06 12.93
C GLY A 66 4.96 14.26 11.91
N MET A 67 4.32 13.30 11.26
CA MET A 67 4.93 12.45 10.23
C MET A 67 4.04 12.44 9.01
N ASP A 68 4.54 12.88 7.86
CA ASP A 68 3.76 12.83 6.63
C ASP A 68 3.71 11.42 6.04
N GLY A 69 2.88 11.25 4.99
CA GLY A 69 2.68 9.93 4.38
C GLY A 69 3.94 9.37 3.72
N ILE A 70 4.81 10.22 3.20
CA ILE A 70 6.07 9.79 2.59
C ILE A 70 7.00 9.24 3.66
N GLU A 71 7.14 9.95 4.77
CA GLU A 71 7.93 9.51 5.91
C GLU A 71 7.40 8.20 6.49
N PHE A 72 6.07 8.09 6.60
CA PHE A 72 5.42 6.87 7.05
C PHE A 72 5.72 5.69 6.13
N LEU A 73 5.53 5.86 4.83
CA LEU A 73 5.76 4.78 3.86
C LEU A 73 7.23 4.38 3.78
N LYS A 74 8.13 5.33 3.97
CA LYS A 74 9.57 5.04 4.03
C LYS A 74 9.88 4.15 5.24
N ALA A 75 9.32 4.47 6.41
CA ALA A 75 9.49 3.66 7.61
C ALA A 75 8.83 2.28 7.48
N ALA A 76 7.63 2.24 6.91
CA ALA A 76 6.93 0.97 6.66
C ALA A 76 7.71 0.07 5.70
N LYS A 77 8.31 0.65 4.66
CA LYS A 77 9.16 -0.09 3.71
C LYS A 77 10.37 -0.72 4.40
N ALA A 78 10.96 -0.01 5.36
CA ALA A 78 12.09 -0.54 6.12
C ALA A 78 11.69 -1.77 6.95
N ILE A 79 10.45 -1.80 7.44
CA ILE A 79 9.92 -2.91 8.23
C ILE A 79 9.46 -4.06 7.34
N GLN A 80 8.70 -3.75 6.28
CA GLN A 80 8.11 -4.74 5.36
C GLN A 80 8.36 -4.29 3.91
N PRO A 81 9.53 -4.57 3.35
CA PRO A 81 9.90 -4.05 2.03
C PRO A 81 9.08 -4.63 0.88
N ASP A 82 8.46 -5.78 1.06
CA ASP A 82 7.70 -6.44 0.00
C ASP A 82 6.24 -5.97 -0.08
N ALA A 83 5.72 -5.27 0.92
CA ALA A 83 4.36 -4.76 0.87
C ALA A 83 4.24 -3.65 -0.18
N ALA A 84 3.11 -3.62 -0.91
CA ALA A 84 2.82 -2.54 -1.83
C ALA A 84 2.58 -1.24 -1.05
N ARG A 85 2.83 -0.10 -1.69
CA ARG A 85 2.73 1.22 -1.04
C ARG A 85 1.93 2.17 -1.92
N LEU A 86 0.85 2.70 -1.36
CA LEU A 86 -0.01 3.69 -2.01
C LEU A 86 -0.11 4.93 -1.14
N ILE A 87 -0.28 6.09 -1.79
CA ILE A 87 -0.46 7.35 -1.08
C ILE A 87 -1.68 8.10 -1.61
N LEU A 88 -2.43 8.73 -0.69
CA LEU A 88 -3.58 9.56 -1.00
C LEU A 88 -3.19 11.02 -0.83
N SER A 89 -3.49 11.87 -1.81
CA SER A 89 -3.06 13.27 -1.76
C SER A 89 -3.92 14.18 -2.62
N GLY A 90 -3.99 15.46 -2.24
CA GLY A 90 -4.53 16.50 -3.09
C GLY A 90 -3.55 16.93 -4.18
N TYR A 91 -4.06 17.62 -5.20
CA TYR A 91 -3.24 18.06 -6.34
C TYR A 91 -2.11 19.03 -5.96
N ALA A 92 -2.28 19.78 -4.86
CA ALA A 92 -1.28 20.74 -4.43
C ALA A 92 0.07 20.12 -4.04
N ASP A 93 0.09 18.82 -3.78
CA ASP A 93 1.28 18.11 -3.29
C ASP A 93 2.02 17.35 -4.37
N LEU A 94 1.64 17.51 -5.62
CA LEU A 94 2.13 16.69 -6.74
C LEU A 94 3.66 16.69 -6.88
N ASN A 95 4.31 17.87 -6.72
CA ASN A 95 5.76 17.97 -6.85
C ASN A 95 6.51 17.18 -5.77
N ALA A 96 6.01 17.20 -4.55
CA ALA A 96 6.56 16.41 -3.46
C ALA A 96 6.40 14.91 -3.71
N LEU A 97 5.25 14.52 -4.27
CA LEU A 97 4.94 13.13 -4.57
C LEU A 97 5.82 12.55 -5.68
N VAL A 98 6.14 13.32 -6.70
CA VAL A 98 7.01 12.87 -7.80
C VAL A 98 8.38 12.47 -7.24
N ARG A 99 8.93 13.26 -6.31
CA ARG A 99 10.20 12.90 -5.66
C ARG A 99 10.07 11.64 -4.82
N ALA A 100 8.96 11.51 -4.10
CA ALA A 100 8.72 10.38 -3.21
C ALA A 100 8.61 9.05 -3.96
N VAL A 101 8.00 9.06 -5.14
CA VAL A 101 7.91 7.86 -5.98
C VAL A 101 9.30 7.31 -6.27
N ASN A 102 10.25 8.19 -6.56
CA ASN A 102 11.62 7.79 -6.87
C ASN A 102 12.42 7.39 -5.62
N GLU A 103 12.24 8.10 -4.51
CA GLU A 103 13.03 7.89 -3.29
C GLU A 103 12.53 6.70 -2.46
N VAL A 104 11.23 6.53 -2.35
CA VAL A 104 10.62 5.52 -1.47
C VAL A 104 10.14 4.30 -2.24
N GLY A 105 9.84 4.46 -3.53
CA GLY A 105 9.23 3.40 -4.31
C GLY A 105 7.75 3.25 -3.97
N ILE A 106 6.98 4.31 -4.22
CA ILE A 106 5.52 4.29 -4.09
C ILE A 106 4.94 3.72 -5.37
N ASP A 107 4.07 2.72 -5.26
CA ASP A 107 3.49 2.03 -6.41
C ASP A 107 2.48 2.90 -7.15
N ARG A 108 1.63 3.60 -6.42
CA ARG A 108 0.64 4.52 -6.99
C ARG A 108 0.34 5.64 -6.02
N PHE A 109 -0.05 6.81 -6.57
CA PHE A 109 -0.73 7.81 -5.77
C PHE A 109 -2.17 7.97 -6.25
N ILE A 110 -3.06 8.33 -5.32
CA ILE A 110 -4.50 8.47 -5.57
C ILE A 110 -4.89 9.88 -5.17
N GLY A 111 -5.54 10.60 -6.09
CA GLY A 111 -5.98 11.97 -5.82
C GLY A 111 -7.19 12.02 -4.88
N LYS A 112 -7.26 13.07 -4.08
CA LYS A 112 -8.45 13.38 -3.26
C LYS A 112 -9.22 14.53 -3.89
N PRO A 113 -10.53 14.43 -4.04
CA PRO A 113 -11.38 13.27 -3.74
C PRO A 113 -11.15 12.13 -4.73
N TRP A 114 -11.22 10.90 -4.25
CA TRP A 114 -11.03 9.73 -5.10
C TRP A 114 -12.34 9.30 -5.76
N ASN A 115 -12.20 8.58 -6.87
CA ASN A 115 -13.25 7.81 -7.49
C ASN A 115 -13.14 6.38 -6.94
N ASP A 116 -14.25 5.80 -6.50
CA ASP A 116 -14.23 4.48 -5.86
C ASP A 116 -13.68 3.39 -6.78
N TYR A 117 -14.06 3.42 -8.05
CA TYR A 117 -13.55 2.47 -9.04
C TYR A 117 -12.04 2.61 -9.22
N ASP A 118 -11.53 3.83 -9.35
CA ASP A 118 -10.11 4.09 -9.54
C ASP A 118 -9.31 3.67 -8.30
N LEU A 119 -9.84 3.90 -7.11
CA LEU A 119 -9.22 3.48 -5.87
C LEU A 119 -9.07 1.96 -5.81
N MET A 120 -10.17 1.24 -6.06
CA MET A 120 -10.15 -0.22 -6.01
C MET A 120 -9.28 -0.82 -7.11
N SER A 121 -9.28 -0.23 -8.29
CA SER A 121 -8.43 -0.64 -9.41
C SER A 121 -6.94 -0.45 -9.07
N ALA A 122 -6.58 0.67 -8.43
CA ALA A 122 -5.21 0.93 -8.02
C ALA A 122 -4.73 -0.09 -6.97
N ILE A 123 -5.59 -0.42 -6.00
CA ILE A 123 -5.27 -1.43 -4.99
C ILE A 123 -5.08 -2.80 -5.63
N GLY A 124 -6.00 -3.21 -6.49
CA GLY A 124 -5.90 -4.50 -7.19
C GLY A 124 -4.65 -4.61 -8.04
N GLN A 125 -4.32 -3.54 -8.78
CA GLN A 125 -3.11 -3.50 -9.59
C GLN A 125 -1.84 -3.59 -8.74
N ALA A 126 -1.79 -2.88 -7.62
CA ALA A 126 -0.64 -2.91 -6.73
C ALA A 126 -0.44 -4.29 -6.11
N LEU A 127 -1.53 -4.95 -5.68
CA LEU A 127 -1.47 -6.31 -5.15
C LEU A 127 -1.02 -7.31 -6.21
N ALA A 128 -1.52 -7.20 -7.44
CA ALA A 128 -1.13 -8.08 -8.54
C ALA A 128 0.34 -7.90 -8.91
N HIS A 129 0.82 -6.67 -8.93
CA HIS A 129 2.24 -6.39 -9.20
C HIS A 129 3.13 -6.99 -8.11
N ARG A 130 2.74 -6.86 -6.86
CA ARG A 130 3.44 -7.46 -5.73
C ARG A 130 3.51 -8.98 -5.86
N ASP A 131 2.36 -9.61 -6.16
CA ASP A 131 2.29 -11.07 -6.35
C ASP A 131 3.26 -11.53 -7.44
N LEU A 132 3.29 -10.83 -8.56
CA LEU A 132 4.17 -11.15 -9.67
C LEU A 132 5.65 -11.02 -9.30
N MET A 133 6.01 -9.97 -8.56
CA MET A 133 7.38 -9.78 -8.08
C MET A 133 7.82 -10.91 -7.16
N LEU A 134 6.95 -11.36 -6.26
CA LEU A 134 7.24 -12.47 -5.34
C LEU A 134 7.39 -13.79 -6.09
N GLU A 135 6.52 -14.06 -7.06
CA GLU A 135 6.61 -15.24 -7.92
C GLU A 135 7.92 -15.25 -8.71
N ASN A 136 8.31 -14.15 -9.31
CA ASN A 136 9.55 -14.03 -10.06
C ASN A 136 10.77 -14.27 -9.17
N ARG A 137 10.75 -13.80 -7.94
CA ARG A 137 11.82 -14.03 -6.97
C ARG A 137 11.94 -15.51 -6.62
N GLN A 138 10.81 -16.19 -6.41
CA GLN A 138 10.77 -17.63 -6.12
C GLN A 138 11.32 -18.43 -7.29
N LEU A 139 10.91 -18.11 -8.51
CA LEU A 139 11.41 -18.78 -9.73
C LEU A 139 12.91 -18.59 -9.89
N ALA A 140 13.41 -17.37 -9.67
CA ALA A 140 14.84 -17.09 -9.75
C ALA A 140 15.63 -17.89 -8.72
N ASN A 141 15.11 -18.06 -7.51
CA ASN A 141 15.74 -18.86 -6.46
C ASN A 141 15.76 -20.34 -6.82
N LEU A 142 14.67 -20.86 -7.39
CA LEU A 142 14.61 -22.26 -7.84
C LEU A 142 15.62 -22.54 -8.94
N VAL A 143 15.73 -21.65 -9.93
CA VAL A 143 16.71 -21.79 -11.01
C VAL A 143 18.14 -21.80 -10.44
N ARG A 144 18.46 -20.91 -9.51
CA ARG A 144 19.77 -20.89 -8.87
C ARG A 144 20.07 -22.20 -8.11
N MET A 145 19.07 -22.74 -7.41
CA MET A 145 19.23 -24.01 -6.70
C MET A 145 19.51 -25.17 -7.66
N GLU A 146 18.80 -25.23 -8.79
CA GLU A 146 19.02 -26.26 -9.81
C GLU A 146 20.41 -26.14 -10.43
N MET A 147 20.95 -24.93 -10.57
CA MET A 147 22.28 -24.67 -11.10
C MET A 147 23.37 -24.86 -10.05
N GLY A 148 23.03 -25.25 -8.83
CA GLY A 148 24.02 -25.45 -7.76
C GLY A 148 24.55 -24.15 -7.14
N GLU A 149 23.94 -23.02 -7.42
CA GLU A 149 24.30 -21.74 -6.82
C GLU A 149 23.75 -21.61 -5.40
N LYS A 150 24.52 -20.99 -4.53
CA LYS A 150 24.13 -20.79 -3.14
C LYS A 150 23.88 -19.32 -2.83
#